data_6160d306034b05d3059243ea90b44ca1
#
_entry.id   6160d306034b05d3059243ea90b44ca1
#
_cell.length_a   1.000
_cell.length_b   1.000
_cell.length_c   1.000
_cell.angle_alpha   90.00
_cell.angle_beta   90.00
_cell.angle_gamma   90.00
#
_symmetry.space_group_name_H-M   'P 1'
#
loop_
_entity.id
_entity.type
_entity.pdbx_description
1 polymer ?
#
loop_
_entity_poly.entity_id
_entity_poly.type
_entity_poly.pdbx_seq_one_letter_code
_entity_poly.pdbx_strand_id
1 'polypeptide(L)'
;MPRTLRSLARPGLLLAALLAAAGGCGNAGDEFGINLPAAPGIAAQLFVDRDFNGVFTQPDTVLAGVRVFLLVAGGQGDTVAVDTTDANGQVAYVNVAPGPYAVSVDSVAALGDSLFTFLTPATVQVVLNGQVPVIAIRLGFPTDDVSGVRASTVGRRVVTSGIVLSGPQFFSDTSAFLRDTGGAIRLTDATVLVGNFVTPGDSVRVLGTVAVRNGQPVLDAAEIVLLIPGINATIVDTITTAEAAAARAGALDADLVRIQAAGVTDSASVGGDYTVTVDDGSGPVTVVIDSVLALNPTAVVPGDSLRVNGVLVPTGTGSWVLKPRITSDLTVF
;
A
#
# COMPACT_ATOMS: atom_id res chain seq x y z
N MET A 1 -59.53 14.83 19.30
CA MET A 1 -58.66 15.00 18.11
C MET A 1 -57.70 13.83 18.03
N PRO A 2 -57.83 12.92 17.07
CA PRO A 2 -57.00 11.71 17.01
C PRO A 2 -55.71 11.98 16.28
N ARG A 3 -54.57 11.47 16.85
CA ARG A 3 -53.26 11.45 16.26
C ARG A 3 -53.13 10.29 15.27
N THR A 4 -52.86 10.60 14.03
CA THR A 4 -52.54 9.63 12.97
C THR A 4 -51.06 9.16 13.10
N LEU A 5 -50.86 7.85 13.34
CA LEU A 5 -49.58 7.17 13.20
C LEU A 5 -49.27 6.96 11.72
N ARG A 6 -48.19 7.54 11.23
CA ARG A 6 -47.60 7.20 9.93
C ARG A 6 -46.64 6.00 10.10
N SER A 7 -46.98 4.91 9.47
CA SER A 7 -46.18 3.72 9.33
C SER A 7 -45.00 3.99 8.37
N LEU A 8 -43.77 3.85 8.85
CA LEU A 8 -42.58 3.81 8.03
C LEU A 8 -42.37 2.37 7.52
N ALA A 9 -42.65 2.17 6.25
CA ALA A 9 -42.29 0.94 5.54
C ALA A 9 -40.78 0.84 5.41
N ARG A 10 -40.20 -0.24 5.90
CA ARG A 10 -38.79 -0.64 5.68
C ARG A 10 -38.66 -1.32 4.30
N PRO A 11 -37.77 -0.89 3.43
CA PRO A 11 -37.37 -1.68 2.26
C PRO A 11 -36.24 -2.63 2.66
N GLY A 12 -36.59 -3.84 2.96
CA GLY A 12 -35.60 -4.85 3.36
C GLY A 12 -36.10 -6.26 3.18
N LEU A 13 -36.60 -6.61 1.99
CA LEU A 13 -36.96 -7.99 1.68
C LEU A 13 -37.16 -8.17 0.16
N LEU A 14 -36.07 -8.11 -0.62
CA LEU A 14 -36.13 -8.43 -2.06
C LEU A 14 -34.90 -9.21 -2.57
N LEU A 15 -34.16 -9.87 -1.68
CA LEU A 15 -33.01 -10.70 -2.08
C LEU A 15 -33.24 -12.21 -1.86
N ALA A 16 -34.40 -12.62 -1.38
CA ALA A 16 -34.71 -14.03 -1.12
C ALA A 16 -35.64 -14.67 -2.18
N ALA A 17 -36.06 -13.93 -3.20
CA ALA A 17 -37.07 -14.43 -4.13
C ALA A 17 -36.56 -14.90 -5.50
N LEU A 18 -35.24 -14.81 -5.80
CA LEU A 18 -34.71 -15.24 -7.09
C LEU A 18 -34.13 -16.65 -7.11
N LEU A 19 -34.04 -17.34 -5.96
CA LEU A 19 -33.60 -18.75 -5.89
C LEU A 19 -34.75 -19.76 -5.89
N ALA A 20 -36.01 -19.32 -5.97
CA ALA A 20 -37.17 -20.21 -5.95
C ALA A 20 -37.82 -20.50 -7.31
N ALA A 21 -37.28 -19.92 -8.41
CA ALA A 21 -37.87 -20.09 -9.75
C ALA A 21 -37.23 -21.19 -10.62
N ALA A 22 -36.24 -21.93 -10.10
CA ALA A 22 -35.64 -23.08 -10.80
C ALA A 22 -36.25 -24.43 -10.42
N GLY A 23 -37.34 -24.46 -9.69
CA GLY A 23 -38.00 -25.67 -9.21
C GLY A 23 -39.23 -26.07 -10.01
N GLY A 24 -39.22 -26.00 -11.32
CA GLY A 24 -40.40 -26.30 -12.11
C GLY A 24 -40.19 -26.94 -13.46
N CYS A 25 -39.28 -27.96 -13.55
CA CYS A 25 -39.33 -28.93 -14.64
C CYS A 25 -39.61 -30.29 -13.99
N GLY A 26 -40.78 -30.83 -14.27
CA GLY A 26 -41.21 -32.13 -13.77
C GLY A 26 -40.14 -33.19 -14.02
N ASN A 27 -39.75 -33.89 -12.96
CA ASN A 27 -38.70 -34.90 -12.95
C ASN A 27 -39.13 -36.13 -13.72
N ALA A 28 -38.60 -36.32 -14.90
CA ALA A 28 -38.66 -37.62 -15.55
C ALA A 28 -37.96 -38.73 -14.72
N GLY A 29 -37.35 -38.39 -13.58
CA GLY A 29 -36.67 -39.30 -12.68
C GLY A 29 -37.55 -39.87 -11.54
N ASP A 30 -38.74 -39.30 -11.30
CA ASP A 30 -39.61 -39.76 -10.20
C ASP A 30 -40.21 -41.16 -10.42
N GLU A 31 -40.26 -41.59 -11.68
CA GLU A 31 -40.74 -42.93 -12.02
C GLU A 31 -39.81 -44.07 -11.57
N PHE A 32 -38.52 -43.73 -11.27
CA PHE A 32 -37.52 -44.69 -10.83
C PHE A 32 -36.94 -44.40 -9.46
N GLY A 33 -37.44 -43.37 -8.75
CA GLY A 33 -36.94 -42.97 -7.43
C GLY A 33 -35.47 -42.47 -7.44
N ILE A 34 -34.96 -42.06 -8.61
CA ILE A 34 -33.60 -41.52 -8.74
C ILE A 34 -33.65 -40.05 -8.37
N ASN A 35 -33.21 -39.73 -7.19
CA ASN A 35 -33.01 -38.35 -6.76
C ASN A 35 -31.69 -37.85 -7.37
N LEU A 36 -31.78 -37.11 -8.48
CA LEU A 36 -30.60 -36.52 -9.11
C LEU A 36 -30.07 -35.38 -8.21
N PRO A 37 -28.80 -35.41 -7.87
CA PRO A 37 -28.20 -34.33 -7.07
C PRO A 37 -28.30 -32.99 -7.79
N ALA A 38 -28.38 -31.92 -7.02
CA ALA A 38 -28.27 -30.54 -7.57
C ALA A 38 -27.00 -30.42 -8.42
N ALA A 39 -27.11 -29.78 -9.56
CA ALA A 39 -25.99 -29.61 -10.48
C ALA A 39 -24.81 -28.97 -9.76
N PRO A 40 -23.63 -29.58 -9.75
CA PRO A 40 -22.47 -28.99 -9.13
C PRO A 40 -22.02 -27.73 -9.88
N GLY A 41 -21.41 -26.82 -9.18
CA GLY A 41 -20.94 -25.56 -9.76
C GLY A 41 -19.76 -24.97 -8.99
N ILE A 42 -19.22 -23.90 -9.52
CA ILE A 42 -18.17 -23.08 -8.90
C ILE A 42 -18.60 -21.62 -9.03
N ALA A 43 -18.51 -20.85 -7.96
CA ALA A 43 -18.62 -19.40 -7.98
C ALA A 43 -17.24 -18.79 -7.70
N ALA A 44 -16.95 -17.66 -8.30
CA ALA A 44 -15.73 -16.93 -8.01
C ALA A 44 -16.03 -15.42 -7.92
N GLN A 45 -15.26 -14.72 -7.08
CA GLN A 45 -15.28 -13.28 -6.97
C GLN A 45 -13.90 -12.72 -7.23
N LEU A 46 -13.80 -11.81 -8.21
CA LEU A 46 -12.58 -11.17 -8.63
C LEU A 46 -12.48 -9.76 -8.04
N PHE A 47 -11.39 -9.47 -7.35
CA PHE A 47 -11.12 -8.16 -6.77
C PHE A 47 -9.63 -7.84 -6.69
N VAL A 48 -9.32 -6.56 -6.56
CA VAL A 48 -7.99 -6.07 -6.21
C VAL A 48 -7.90 -6.04 -4.69
N ASP A 49 -7.05 -6.90 -4.14
CA ASP A 49 -6.78 -7.01 -2.70
C ASP A 49 -5.79 -5.91 -2.31
N ARG A 50 -6.32 -4.78 -1.82
CA ARG A 50 -5.53 -3.57 -1.55
C ARG A 50 -4.89 -3.59 -0.17
N ASP A 51 -5.54 -4.19 0.81
CA ASP A 51 -5.05 -4.31 2.18
C ASP A 51 -4.30 -5.63 2.44
N PHE A 52 -4.25 -6.52 1.43
CA PHE A 52 -3.54 -7.81 1.45
C PHE A 52 -4.04 -8.78 2.51
N ASN A 53 -5.31 -8.66 2.93
CA ASN A 53 -5.90 -9.54 3.93
C ASN A 53 -6.43 -10.86 3.33
N GLY A 54 -6.53 -10.96 2.01
CA GLY A 54 -6.97 -12.13 1.28
C GLY A 54 -8.48 -12.34 1.22
N VAL A 55 -9.25 -11.41 1.78
CA VAL A 55 -10.71 -11.45 1.85
C VAL A 55 -11.26 -10.14 1.28
N PHE A 56 -12.30 -10.22 0.47
CA PHE A 56 -12.92 -9.01 -0.06
C PHE A 56 -13.54 -8.17 1.06
N THR A 57 -12.89 -7.04 1.40
CA THR A 57 -13.32 -6.06 2.40
C THR A 57 -13.00 -4.65 1.90
N GLN A 58 -13.47 -3.61 2.59
CA GLN A 58 -12.98 -2.25 2.31
C GLN A 58 -11.49 -2.20 2.72
N PRO A 59 -10.57 -1.68 1.89
CA PRO A 59 -10.76 -0.80 0.72
C PRO A 59 -10.68 -1.50 -0.66
N ASP A 60 -10.89 -2.82 -0.73
CA ASP A 60 -10.78 -3.58 -1.97
C ASP A 60 -11.74 -3.11 -3.06
N THR A 61 -11.38 -3.39 -4.29
CA THR A 61 -12.17 -3.00 -5.45
C THR A 61 -12.51 -4.22 -6.30
N VAL A 62 -13.79 -4.48 -6.53
CA VAL A 62 -14.23 -5.53 -7.46
C VAL A 62 -13.89 -5.15 -8.90
N LEU A 63 -13.66 -6.16 -9.73
CA LEU A 63 -13.38 -5.99 -11.14
C LEU A 63 -14.49 -6.63 -11.98
N ALA A 64 -15.29 -5.78 -12.63
CA ALA A 64 -16.34 -6.18 -13.56
C ALA A 64 -15.82 -6.26 -14.98
N GLY A 65 -16.48 -7.09 -15.81
CA GLY A 65 -16.16 -7.20 -17.23
C GLY A 65 -14.87 -7.95 -17.55
N VAL A 66 -14.28 -8.67 -16.58
CA VAL A 66 -13.04 -9.42 -16.74
C VAL A 66 -13.34 -10.87 -17.10
N ARG A 67 -12.68 -11.40 -18.12
CA ARG A 67 -12.82 -12.81 -18.51
C ARG A 67 -12.08 -13.70 -17.50
N VAL A 68 -12.81 -14.69 -16.99
CA VAL A 68 -12.29 -15.70 -16.07
C VAL A 68 -12.36 -17.05 -16.76
N PHE A 69 -11.29 -17.84 -16.67
CA PHE A 69 -11.16 -19.17 -17.25
C PHE A 69 -11.22 -20.20 -16.12
N LEU A 70 -12.09 -21.18 -16.29
CA LEU A 70 -12.09 -22.38 -15.46
C LEU A 70 -11.24 -23.45 -16.13
N LEU A 71 -10.22 -23.93 -15.45
CA LEU A 71 -9.23 -24.88 -15.95
C LEU A 71 -9.28 -26.18 -15.16
N VAL A 72 -8.95 -27.30 -15.78
CA VAL A 72 -8.69 -28.55 -15.03
C VAL A 72 -7.39 -28.40 -14.24
N ALA A 73 -7.42 -28.64 -12.93
CA ALA A 73 -6.23 -28.54 -12.10
C ALA A 73 -5.25 -29.69 -12.38
N GLY A 74 -3.96 -29.34 -12.52
CA GLY A 74 -2.91 -30.32 -12.81
C GLY A 74 -2.85 -30.81 -14.25
N GLY A 75 -3.74 -30.32 -15.12
CA GLY A 75 -3.68 -30.53 -16.57
C GLY A 75 -2.80 -29.53 -17.29
N GLN A 76 -2.63 -29.72 -18.61
CA GLN A 76 -1.87 -28.79 -19.47
C GLN A 76 -2.62 -27.46 -19.75
N GLY A 77 -3.52 -27.03 -18.82
CA GLY A 77 -4.25 -25.79 -18.95
C GLY A 77 -5.53 -25.90 -19.80
N ASP A 78 -6.13 -27.09 -19.89
CA ASP A 78 -7.39 -27.29 -20.63
C ASP A 78 -8.50 -26.44 -20.01
N THR A 79 -9.01 -25.50 -20.80
CA THR A 79 -10.12 -24.61 -20.43
C THR A 79 -11.43 -25.38 -20.51
N VAL A 80 -12.14 -25.47 -19.41
CA VAL A 80 -13.44 -26.13 -19.27
C VAL A 80 -14.58 -25.17 -19.58
N ALA A 81 -14.46 -23.93 -19.08
CA ALA A 81 -15.44 -22.88 -19.28
C ALA A 81 -14.78 -21.51 -19.21
N VAL A 82 -15.42 -20.53 -19.83
CA VAL A 82 -15.03 -19.11 -19.81
C VAL A 82 -16.28 -18.31 -19.55
N ASP A 83 -16.19 -17.36 -18.62
CA ASP A 83 -17.25 -16.39 -18.37
C ASP A 83 -16.66 -15.04 -18.00
N THR A 84 -17.50 -14.02 -17.86
CA THR A 84 -17.09 -12.64 -17.61
C THR A 84 -17.71 -12.16 -16.29
N THR A 85 -16.91 -11.52 -15.45
CA THR A 85 -17.38 -11.03 -14.15
C THR A 85 -18.49 -9.98 -14.31
N ASP A 86 -19.49 -10.07 -13.46
CA ASP A 86 -20.59 -9.10 -13.35
C ASP A 86 -20.16 -7.80 -12.64
N ALA A 87 -21.12 -6.89 -12.40
CA ALA A 87 -20.87 -5.61 -11.71
C ALA A 87 -20.35 -5.76 -10.28
N ASN A 88 -20.50 -6.92 -9.66
CA ASN A 88 -20.00 -7.25 -8.32
C ASN A 88 -18.67 -8.03 -8.38
N GLY A 89 -18.07 -8.15 -9.56
CA GLY A 89 -16.86 -8.96 -9.76
C GLY A 89 -17.10 -10.45 -9.67
N GLN A 90 -18.34 -10.93 -9.80
CA GLN A 90 -18.71 -12.33 -9.62
C GLN A 90 -18.87 -13.05 -10.96
N VAL A 91 -18.52 -14.32 -10.97
CA VAL A 91 -18.75 -15.26 -12.06
C VAL A 91 -19.19 -16.59 -11.48
N ALA A 92 -20.07 -17.32 -12.20
CA ALA A 92 -20.58 -18.61 -11.76
C ALA A 92 -20.59 -19.62 -12.90
N TYR A 93 -19.97 -20.77 -12.67
CA TYR A 93 -19.98 -21.90 -13.57
C TYR A 93 -20.93 -22.96 -13.03
N VAL A 94 -21.93 -23.32 -13.83
CA VAL A 94 -22.93 -24.33 -13.48
C VAL A 94 -22.70 -25.61 -14.28
N ASN A 95 -23.17 -26.75 -13.76
CA ASN A 95 -23.02 -28.08 -14.40
C ASN A 95 -21.55 -28.49 -14.58
N VAL A 96 -20.71 -28.14 -13.61
CA VAL A 96 -19.29 -28.48 -13.62
C VAL A 96 -19.17 -29.92 -13.09
N ALA A 97 -18.50 -30.80 -13.83
CA ALA A 97 -18.27 -32.18 -13.37
C ALA A 97 -17.46 -32.22 -12.06
N PRO A 98 -17.67 -33.22 -11.20
CA PRO A 98 -16.84 -33.38 -10.01
C PRO A 98 -15.35 -33.54 -10.37
N GLY A 99 -14.48 -32.82 -9.65
CA GLY A 99 -13.04 -32.89 -9.89
C GLY A 99 -12.29 -31.68 -9.37
N PRO A 100 -10.97 -31.67 -9.53
CA PRO A 100 -10.13 -30.52 -9.18
C PRO A 100 -10.08 -29.49 -10.30
N TYR A 101 -10.31 -28.22 -9.97
CA TYR A 101 -10.27 -27.10 -10.91
C TYR A 101 -9.35 -26.00 -10.42
N ALA A 102 -8.86 -25.22 -11.35
CA ALA A 102 -8.16 -23.95 -11.11
C ALA A 102 -8.88 -22.82 -11.85
N VAL A 103 -8.71 -21.60 -11.40
CA VAL A 103 -9.19 -20.41 -12.09
C VAL A 103 -8.01 -19.57 -12.58
N SER A 104 -8.19 -18.93 -13.73
CA SER A 104 -7.26 -17.97 -14.28
C SER A 104 -8.05 -16.76 -14.81
N VAL A 105 -7.39 -15.64 -14.95
CA VAL A 105 -7.98 -14.43 -15.52
C VAL A 105 -7.20 -13.98 -16.75
N ASP A 106 -7.86 -13.34 -17.68
CA ASP A 106 -7.21 -12.66 -18.81
C ASP A 106 -6.53 -11.40 -18.26
N SER A 107 -5.31 -11.59 -17.80
CA SER A 107 -4.60 -10.64 -16.94
C SER A 107 -4.16 -9.35 -17.63
N VAL A 108 -4.12 -9.31 -18.95
CA VAL A 108 -3.43 -8.23 -19.65
C VAL A 108 -4.38 -7.33 -20.43
N ALA A 109 -5.39 -7.88 -21.07
CA ALA A 109 -6.25 -7.11 -21.97
C ALA A 109 -7.46 -6.46 -21.29
N ALA A 110 -7.93 -7.02 -20.18
CA ALA A 110 -9.18 -6.61 -19.56
C ALA A 110 -9.03 -5.52 -18.49
N LEU A 111 -7.84 -5.32 -17.94
CA LEU A 111 -7.61 -4.44 -16.79
C LEU A 111 -7.09 -3.05 -17.19
N GLY A 112 -6.79 -2.83 -18.48
CA GLY A 112 -6.30 -1.54 -18.98
C GLY A 112 -4.97 -1.09 -18.36
N ASP A 113 -4.52 -1.80 -17.34
CA ASP A 113 -3.35 -1.51 -16.57
C ASP A 113 -2.54 -2.81 -16.43
N SER A 114 -1.43 -2.90 -17.10
CA SER A 114 -0.53 -4.06 -17.14
C SER A 114 0.15 -4.38 -15.78
N LEU A 115 -0.35 -3.78 -14.69
CA LEU A 115 0.32 -3.72 -13.40
C LEU A 115 -0.27 -4.66 -12.35
N PHE A 116 -1.36 -5.39 -12.65
CA PHE A 116 -1.89 -6.34 -11.68
C PHE A 116 -1.18 -7.69 -11.74
N THR A 117 -0.81 -8.19 -10.57
CA THR A 117 -0.25 -9.52 -10.39
C THR A 117 -1.33 -10.45 -9.86
N PHE A 118 -1.46 -11.63 -10.46
CA PHE A 118 -2.36 -12.66 -9.97
C PHE A 118 -1.80 -13.26 -8.66
N LEU A 119 -2.54 -13.09 -7.56
CA LEU A 119 -2.11 -13.49 -6.22
C LEU A 119 -2.67 -14.85 -5.79
N THR A 120 -3.59 -15.43 -6.57
CA THR A 120 -4.28 -16.67 -6.20
C THR A 120 -3.92 -17.80 -7.15
N PRO A 121 -3.18 -18.78 -6.75
CA PRO A 121 -3.28 -20.13 -7.31
C PRO A 121 -4.32 -20.90 -6.51
N ALA A 122 -5.60 -20.81 -6.84
CA ALA A 122 -6.60 -21.62 -6.15
C ALA A 122 -6.95 -22.84 -6.97
N THR A 123 -6.60 -24.01 -6.50
CA THR A 123 -7.30 -25.23 -6.88
C THR A 123 -8.50 -25.42 -5.96
N VAL A 124 -9.64 -25.75 -6.55
CA VAL A 124 -10.87 -26.02 -5.82
C VAL A 124 -11.36 -27.40 -6.22
N GLN A 125 -11.91 -28.12 -5.25
CA GLN A 125 -12.56 -29.40 -5.49
C GLN A 125 -14.08 -29.22 -5.64
N VAL A 126 -14.62 -29.66 -6.77
CA VAL A 126 -16.05 -29.76 -6.97
C VAL A 126 -16.47 -31.21 -6.60
N VAL A 127 -17.43 -31.31 -5.69
CA VAL A 127 -17.98 -32.62 -5.27
C VAL A 127 -19.49 -32.69 -5.54
N LEU A 128 -19.99 -33.87 -5.83
CA LEU A 128 -21.42 -34.11 -5.96
C LEU A 128 -22.10 -33.85 -4.60
N ASN A 129 -23.26 -33.21 -4.64
CA ASN A 129 -24.05 -32.87 -3.45
C ASN A 129 -23.35 -31.97 -2.43
N GLY A 130 -22.22 -31.32 -2.83
CA GLY A 130 -21.52 -30.34 -2.03
C GLY A 130 -22.12 -28.94 -2.17
N GLN A 131 -21.72 -28.05 -1.27
CA GLN A 131 -21.97 -26.62 -1.46
C GLN A 131 -21.15 -26.14 -2.67
N VAL A 132 -21.68 -25.15 -3.40
CA VAL A 132 -20.94 -24.48 -4.47
C VAL A 132 -19.75 -23.75 -3.83
N PRO A 133 -18.52 -24.16 -4.12
CA PRO A 133 -17.35 -23.46 -3.58
C PRO A 133 -17.27 -22.06 -4.17
N VAL A 134 -16.94 -21.08 -3.33
CA VAL A 134 -16.67 -19.71 -3.73
C VAL A 134 -15.17 -19.48 -3.67
N ILE A 135 -14.59 -19.07 -4.79
CA ILE A 135 -13.18 -18.80 -4.91
C ILE A 135 -12.96 -17.28 -4.89
N ALA A 136 -12.11 -16.81 -3.98
CA ALA A 136 -11.61 -15.45 -4.02
C ALA A 136 -10.46 -15.36 -5.06
N ILE A 137 -10.70 -14.70 -6.19
CA ILE A 137 -9.67 -14.43 -7.19
C ILE A 137 -9.06 -13.08 -6.86
N ARG A 138 -7.85 -13.10 -6.34
CA ARG A 138 -7.14 -11.91 -5.87
C ARG A 138 -6.16 -11.42 -6.91
N LEU A 139 -6.22 -10.14 -7.20
CA LEU A 139 -5.19 -9.42 -7.94
C LEU A 139 -4.52 -8.42 -7.01
N GLY A 140 -3.25 -8.16 -7.24
CA GLY A 140 -2.49 -7.17 -6.50
C GLY A 140 -1.54 -6.41 -7.41
N PHE A 141 -0.95 -5.35 -6.89
CA PHE A 141 0.08 -4.63 -7.59
C PHE A 141 1.44 -5.33 -7.44
N PRO A 142 2.38 -5.15 -8.40
CA PRO A 142 3.72 -5.68 -8.27
C PRO A 142 4.36 -5.23 -6.96
N THR A 143 5.09 -6.16 -6.32
CA THR A 143 5.84 -5.87 -5.09
C THR A 143 7.31 -5.71 -5.44
N ASP A 144 7.89 -4.58 -5.05
CA ASP A 144 9.32 -4.29 -5.20
C ASP A 144 9.90 -3.85 -3.85
N ASP A 145 11.20 -4.05 -3.66
CA ASP A 145 11.95 -3.38 -2.61
C ASP A 145 12.11 -1.89 -2.93
N VAL A 146 12.58 -1.10 -1.98
CA VAL A 146 12.76 0.35 -2.16
C VAL A 146 13.71 0.66 -3.32
N SER A 147 14.75 -0.16 -3.55
CA SER A 147 15.66 0.05 -4.67
C SER A 147 14.97 -0.15 -6.02
N GLY A 148 14.13 -1.16 -6.15
CA GLY A 148 13.29 -1.41 -7.32
C GLY A 148 12.25 -0.31 -7.55
N VAL A 149 11.61 0.17 -6.48
CA VAL A 149 10.69 1.32 -6.55
C VAL A 149 11.41 2.56 -7.07
N ARG A 150 12.59 2.89 -6.53
CA ARG A 150 13.40 4.06 -6.94
C ARG A 150 13.86 3.98 -8.40
N ALA A 151 14.09 2.78 -8.92
CA ALA A 151 14.46 2.54 -10.32
C ALA A 151 13.27 2.44 -11.27
N SER A 152 12.04 2.41 -10.75
CA SER A 152 10.84 2.22 -11.55
C SER A 152 10.44 3.46 -12.34
N THR A 153 9.69 3.22 -13.42
CA THR A 153 9.14 4.30 -14.25
C THR A 153 8.10 5.12 -13.47
N VAL A 154 8.18 6.45 -13.61
CA VAL A 154 7.19 7.38 -13.07
C VAL A 154 5.78 7.01 -13.57
N GLY A 155 4.81 7.04 -12.66
CA GLY A 155 3.43 6.63 -12.92
C GLY A 155 3.15 5.14 -12.66
N ARG A 156 4.18 4.31 -12.46
CA ARG A 156 3.97 2.89 -12.11
C ARG A 156 3.39 2.78 -10.70
N ARG A 157 2.33 1.98 -10.55
CA ARG A 157 1.80 1.60 -9.25
C ARG A 157 2.54 0.37 -8.72
N VAL A 158 2.93 0.40 -7.46
CA VAL A 158 3.77 -0.62 -6.86
C VAL A 158 3.49 -0.74 -5.37
N VAL A 159 3.71 -1.92 -4.84
CA VAL A 159 3.68 -2.21 -3.41
C VAL A 159 5.11 -2.33 -2.91
N THR A 160 5.42 -1.69 -1.81
CA THR A 160 6.68 -1.89 -1.07
C THR A 160 6.41 -2.06 0.42
N SER A 161 7.37 -2.58 1.14
CA SER A 161 7.28 -2.74 2.60
C SER A 161 8.59 -2.29 3.24
N GLY A 162 8.49 -1.81 4.47
CA GLY A 162 9.70 -1.39 5.19
C GLY A 162 9.38 -0.86 6.58
N ILE A 163 10.39 -0.28 7.20
CA ILE A 163 10.32 0.34 8.52
C ILE A 163 10.16 1.85 8.36
N VAL A 164 9.20 2.43 9.06
CA VAL A 164 8.97 3.88 9.08
C VAL A 164 10.13 4.55 9.81
N LEU A 165 10.83 5.44 9.13
CA LEU A 165 11.87 6.29 9.70
C LEU A 165 11.28 7.54 10.33
N SER A 166 10.25 8.10 9.70
CA SER A 166 9.52 9.28 10.15
C SER A 166 8.09 9.25 9.65
N GLY A 167 7.13 9.58 10.50
CA GLY A 167 5.73 9.69 10.13
C GLY A 167 5.36 11.09 9.58
N PRO A 168 4.15 11.23 9.00
CA PRO A 168 3.71 12.47 8.35
C PRO A 168 3.50 13.64 9.32
N GLN A 169 3.33 13.36 10.61
CA GLN A 169 3.08 14.38 11.64
C GLN A 169 4.32 15.20 12.00
N PHE A 170 5.51 14.82 11.52
CA PHE A 170 6.78 15.46 11.90
C PHE A 170 7.26 16.52 10.92
N PHE A 171 6.56 16.68 9.78
CA PHE A 171 6.90 17.68 8.76
C PHE A 171 5.65 18.43 8.28
N SER A 172 5.83 19.70 8.02
CA SER A 172 4.76 20.60 7.54
C SER A 172 4.18 20.16 6.18
N ASP A 173 4.99 19.49 5.36
CA ASP A 173 4.58 18.93 4.07
C ASP A 173 3.95 17.53 4.17
N THR A 174 3.72 17.05 5.39
CA THR A 174 3.11 15.75 5.68
C THR A 174 3.80 14.56 5.00
N SER A 175 5.09 14.67 4.67
CA SER A 175 5.85 13.53 4.16
C SER A 175 6.17 12.52 5.27
N ALA A 176 6.24 11.24 4.87
CA ALA A 176 6.80 10.18 5.70
C ALA A 176 8.01 9.56 5.00
N PHE A 177 8.80 8.79 5.73
CA PHE A 177 10.00 8.15 5.20
C PHE A 177 10.02 6.69 5.60
N LEU A 178 10.29 5.83 4.62
CA LEU A 178 10.30 4.38 4.73
C LEU A 178 11.67 3.85 4.35
N ARG A 179 12.16 2.82 5.05
CA ARG A 179 13.42 2.14 4.73
C ARG A 179 13.24 0.62 4.73
N ASP A 180 13.90 -0.03 3.79
CA ASP A 180 14.15 -1.47 3.78
C ASP A 180 15.64 -1.77 3.56
N THR A 181 15.98 -2.99 3.15
CA THR A 181 17.37 -3.37 2.83
C THR A 181 17.90 -2.74 1.54
N GLY A 182 17.02 -2.27 0.66
CA GLY A 182 17.34 -1.61 -0.60
C GLY A 182 17.58 -0.10 -0.49
N GLY A 183 17.37 0.49 0.70
CA GLY A 183 17.54 1.92 0.96
C GLY A 183 16.31 2.59 1.56
N ALA A 184 16.22 3.91 1.41
CA ALA A 184 15.09 4.68 1.91
C ALA A 184 14.33 5.39 0.78
N ILE A 185 13.05 5.68 1.02
CA ILE A 185 12.18 6.40 0.09
C ILE A 185 11.26 7.35 0.87
N ARG A 186 11.02 8.52 0.29
CA ARG A 186 10.03 9.47 0.79
C ARG A 186 8.64 9.09 0.29
N LEU A 187 7.69 9.06 1.19
CA LEU A 187 6.26 8.91 0.91
C LEU A 187 5.62 10.29 0.87
N THR A 188 4.84 10.56 -0.15
CA THR A 188 4.08 11.80 -0.36
C THR A 188 2.60 11.46 -0.59
N ASP A 189 1.75 12.40 -0.54
CA ASP A 189 0.28 12.44 -0.58
C ASP A 189 -0.30 12.73 0.80
N ALA A 190 -0.49 14.03 1.06
CA ALA A 190 -0.97 14.53 2.34
C ALA A 190 -2.29 13.92 2.81
N THR A 191 -3.19 13.61 1.89
CA THR A 191 -4.53 13.11 2.21
C THR A 191 -4.47 11.72 2.83
N VAL A 192 -3.69 10.82 2.23
CA VAL A 192 -3.54 9.44 2.71
C VAL A 192 -2.64 9.41 3.96
N LEU A 193 -1.54 10.14 3.96
CA LEU A 193 -0.58 10.11 5.06
C LEU A 193 -1.14 10.69 6.35
N VAL A 194 -1.90 11.78 6.28
CA VAL A 194 -2.54 12.39 7.47
C VAL A 194 -3.59 11.47 8.08
N GLY A 195 -4.27 10.64 7.27
CA GLY A 195 -5.25 9.65 7.75
C GLY A 195 -4.62 8.41 8.38
N ASN A 196 -3.32 8.16 8.16
CA ASN A 196 -2.61 6.97 8.62
C ASN A 196 -1.58 7.33 9.69
N PHE A 197 -1.91 7.06 10.95
CA PHE A 197 -1.02 7.30 12.09
C PHE A 197 0.09 6.23 12.12
N VAL A 198 1.16 6.48 11.36
CA VAL A 198 2.36 5.66 11.42
C VAL A 198 3.46 6.38 12.20
N THR A 199 4.19 5.62 12.99
CA THR A 199 5.24 6.13 13.88
C THR A 199 6.60 5.52 13.53
N PRO A 200 7.71 6.20 13.87
CA PRO A 200 9.03 5.64 13.66
C PRO A 200 9.16 4.27 14.31
N GLY A 201 9.67 3.31 13.57
CA GLY A 201 9.81 1.92 13.98
C GLY A 201 8.67 1.00 13.55
N ASP A 202 7.55 1.52 13.10
CA ASP A 202 6.48 0.69 12.55
C ASP A 202 6.94 -0.02 11.27
N SER A 203 6.58 -1.29 11.16
CA SER A 203 6.69 -2.02 9.90
C SER A 203 5.39 -1.85 9.12
N VAL A 204 5.50 -1.35 7.89
CA VAL A 204 4.33 -1.06 7.06
C VAL A 204 4.48 -1.64 5.66
N ARG A 205 3.34 -1.82 5.01
CA ARG A 205 3.24 -2.06 3.57
C ARG A 205 2.54 -0.85 2.94
N VAL A 206 3.07 -0.39 1.82
CA VAL A 206 2.60 0.81 1.13
C VAL A 206 2.28 0.45 -0.32
N LEU A 207 1.06 0.74 -0.74
CA LEU A 207 0.69 0.83 -2.15
C LEU A 207 0.79 2.29 -2.56
N GLY A 208 1.51 2.58 -3.63
CA GLY A 208 1.64 3.95 -4.11
C GLY A 208 1.97 4.03 -5.60
N THR A 209 2.05 5.24 -6.10
CA THR A 209 2.45 5.56 -7.47
C THR A 209 3.83 6.19 -7.45
N VAL A 210 4.75 5.66 -8.26
CA VAL A 210 6.10 6.21 -8.38
C VAL A 210 6.04 7.60 -8.99
N ALA A 211 6.66 8.56 -8.34
CA ALA A 211 6.74 9.95 -8.77
C ALA A 211 8.15 10.53 -8.57
N VAL A 212 8.36 11.76 -8.99
CA VAL A 212 9.59 12.52 -8.75
C VAL A 212 9.24 13.88 -8.20
N ARG A 213 9.88 14.26 -7.09
CA ARG A 213 9.75 15.58 -6.45
C ARG A 213 11.13 16.17 -6.25
N ASN A 214 11.40 17.33 -6.82
CA ASN A 214 12.71 18.02 -6.77
C ASN A 214 13.89 17.10 -7.17
N GLY A 215 13.68 16.24 -8.17
CA GLY A 215 14.68 15.27 -8.60
C GLY A 215 14.77 14.00 -7.73
N GLN A 216 14.05 13.94 -6.62
CA GLN A 216 13.98 12.78 -5.73
C GLN A 216 12.92 11.79 -6.21
N PRO A 217 13.25 10.50 -6.39
CA PRO A 217 12.23 9.46 -6.51
C PRO A 217 11.42 9.39 -5.22
N VAL A 218 10.11 9.45 -5.35
CA VAL A 218 9.16 9.38 -4.23
C VAL A 218 8.04 8.39 -4.55
N LEU A 219 7.32 7.96 -3.53
CA LEU A 219 6.12 7.17 -3.68
C LEU A 219 4.92 7.99 -3.21
N ASP A 220 4.05 8.39 -4.15
CA ASP A 220 2.75 8.99 -3.81
C ASP A 220 1.86 7.88 -3.24
N ALA A 221 1.75 7.83 -1.91
CA ALA A 221 1.09 6.75 -1.20
C ALA A 221 -0.43 6.79 -1.40
N ALA A 222 -1.00 5.68 -1.87
CA ALA A 222 -2.44 5.50 -2.01
C ALA A 222 -3.04 4.72 -0.84
N GLU A 223 -2.25 3.85 -0.21
CA GLU A 223 -2.67 3.02 0.91
C GLU A 223 -1.47 2.65 1.77
N ILE A 224 -1.63 2.69 3.09
CA ILE A 224 -0.62 2.26 4.05
C ILE A 224 -1.27 1.26 5.02
N VAL A 225 -0.68 0.07 5.11
CA VAL A 225 -1.12 -0.99 6.03
C VAL A 225 -0.05 -1.21 7.08
N LEU A 226 -0.42 -1.06 8.34
CA LEU A 226 0.45 -1.38 9.47
C LEU A 226 0.56 -2.91 9.59
N LEU A 227 1.77 -3.43 9.49
CA LEU A 227 2.06 -4.86 9.66
C LEU A 227 2.42 -5.18 11.11
N ILE A 228 3.36 -4.42 11.66
CA ILE A 228 3.86 -4.62 13.02
C ILE A 228 4.14 -3.26 13.64
N PRO A 229 3.53 -2.92 14.79
CA PRO A 229 3.75 -1.63 15.43
C PRO A 229 5.11 -1.56 16.12
N GLY A 230 5.82 -0.46 15.98
CA GLY A 230 6.91 0.11 16.77
C GLY A 230 7.97 -0.81 17.39
N ILE A 231 8.26 -1.98 16.79
CA ILE A 231 9.19 -2.96 17.37
C ILE A 231 10.62 -2.86 16.83
N ASN A 232 10.82 -2.09 15.77
CA ASN A 232 12.11 -2.01 15.09
C ASN A 232 12.80 -0.70 15.44
N ALA A 233 13.98 -0.79 16.04
CA ALA A 233 14.83 0.38 16.22
C ALA A 233 15.26 0.91 14.84
N THR A 234 15.11 2.21 14.62
CA THR A 234 15.64 2.86 13.42
C THR A 234 17.16 2.89 13.51
N ILE A 235 17.83 2.30 12.51
CA ILE A 235 19.29 2.35 12.43
C ILE A 235 19.67 3.72 11.88
N VAL A 236 20.60 4.38 12.54
CA VAL A 236 21.10 5.68 12.14
C VAL A 236 22.57 5.55 11.78
N ASP A 237 22.89 5.76 10.50
CA ASP A 237 24.29 5.87 10.07
C ASP A 237 24.88 7.17 10.60
N THR A 238 26.10 7.10 11.12
CA THR A 238 26.86 8.30 11.49
C THR A 238 27.74 8.71 10.32
N ILE A 239 27.57 9.93 9.85
CA ILE A 239 28.23 10.48 8.65
C ILE A 239 28.81 11.88 8.93
N THR A 240 29.69 12.34 8.06
CA THR A 240 30.21 13.71 8.09
C THR A 240 29.22 14.70 7.49
N THR A 241 29.41 15.99 7.76
CA THR A 241 28.59 17.06 7.18
C THR A 241 28.73 17.11 5.65
N ALA A 242 29.91 16.86 5.09
CA ALA A 242 30.11 16.77 3.63
C ALA A 242 29.38 15.57 3.01
N GLU A 243 29.41 14.40 3.66
CA GLU A 243 28.63 13.24 3.20
C GLU A 243 27.12 13.50 3.26
N ALA A 244 26.65 14.22 4.28
CA ALA A 244 25.24 14.61 4.40
C ALA A 244 24.84 15.58 3.28
N ALA A 245 25.66 16.60 2.99
CA ALA A 245 25.40 17.58 1.94
C ALA A 245 25.31 16.96 0.53
N ALA A 246 25.99 15.84 0.29
CA ALA A 246 25.95 15.07 -0.95
C ALA A 246 25.10 13.79 -0.86
N ALA A 247 24.46 13.52 0.28
CA ALA A 247 23.78 12.26 0.61
C ALA A 247 24.63 11.05 0.19
N ARG A 248 25.95 11.09 0.42
CA ARG A 248 26.92 10.10 -0.04
C ARG A 248 26.72 9.76 -1.52
N ALA A 249 26.76 10.80 -2.38
CA ALA A 249 26.46 10.74 -3.81
C ALA A 249 25.03 10.20 -4.12
N GLY A 250 24.05 10.52 -3.27
CA GLY A 250 22.65 10.12 -3.43
C GLY A 250 22.31 8.74 -2.86
N ALA A 251 23.29 7.99 -2.36
CA ALA A 251 23.05 6.66 -1.78
C ALA A 251 22.23 6.70 -0.48
N LEU A 252 22.30 7.81 0.26
CA LEU A 252 21.57 8.03 1.51
C LEU A 252 20.36 8.96 1.33
N ASP A 253 19.93 9.20 0.10
CA ASP A 253 18.74 10.00 -0.15
C ASP A 253 17.52 9.41 0.55
N ALA A 254 16.75 10.26 1.22
CA ALA A 254 15.61 9.91 2.09
C ALA A 254 15.98 9.12 3.36
N ASP A 255 17.25 8.84 3.62
CA ASP A 255 17.65 8.02 4.75
C ASP A 255 17.80 8.84 6.04
N LEU A 256 17.68 8.16 7.18
CA LEU A 256 17.89 8.72 8.50
C LEU A 256 19.36 8.60 8.88
N VAL A 257 20.01 9.73 9.10
CA VAL A 257 21.45 9.78 9.41
C VAL A 257 21.71 10.59 10.68
N ARG A 258 22.94 10.44 11.21
CA ARG A 258 23.44 11.22 12.34
C ARG A 258 24.71 11.98 11.94
N ILE A 259 24.76 13.24 12.31
CA ILE A 259 26.00 14.02 12.46
C ILE A 259 26.32 14.06 13.96
N GLN A 260 27.49 13.54 14.37
CA GLN A 260 27.80 13.31 15.78
C GLN A 260 28.15 14.60 16.52
N ALA A 261 28.92 15.49 15.89
CA ALA A 261 29.27 16.79 16.40
C ALA A 261 29.70 17.70 15.26
N ALA A 262 29.06 18.86 15.13
CA ALA A 262 29.41 19.86 14.13
C ALA A 262 29.21 21.25 14.71
N GLY A 263 30.09 22.18 14.39
CA GLY A 263 29.95 23.57 14.79
C GLY A 263 28.85 24.27 14.00
N VAL A 264 28.00 25.02 14.67
CA VAL A 264 26.99 25.89 14.02
C VAL A 264 27.71 27.13 13.50
N THR A 265 27.71 27.33 12.20
CA THR A 265 28.40 28.44 11.52
C THR A 265 27.47 29.58 11.13
N ASP A 266 26.20 29.30 10.88
CA ASP A 266 25.17 30.25 10.49
C ASP A 266 23.78 29.80 10.88
N SER A 267 22.85 30.76 11.02
CA SER A 267 21.43 30.43 11.28
C SER A 267 20.50 31.48 10.72
N ALA A 268 19.33 31.08 10.25
CA ALA A 268 18.32 31.95 9.69
C ALA A 268 16.91 31.41 9.86
N SER A 269 15.90 32.29 9.86
CA SER A 269 14.50 31.89 9.72
C SER A 269 14.07 32.08 8.27
N VAL A 270 13.58 31.02 7.63
CA VAL A 270 13.21 31.01 6.22
C VAL A 270 11.83 30.37 6.05
N GLY A 271 10.84 31.14 5.61
CA GLY A 271 9.51 30.62 5.29
C GLY A 271 8.73 30.00 6.45
N GLY A 272 9.10 30.32 7.69
CA GLY A 272 8.55 29.72 8.91
C GLY A 272 9.43 28.61 9.51
N ASP A 273 10.30 28.01 8.73
CA ASP A 273 11.31 27.06 9.21
C ASP A 273 12.52 27.81 9.79
N TYR A 274 13.25 27.14 10.67
CA TYR A 274 14.53 27.61 11.17
C TYR A 274 15.66 26.76 10.55
N THR A 275 16.61 27.43 9.92
CA THR A 275 17.75 26.78 9.27
C THR A 275 19.03 27.07 10.03
N VAL A 276 19.88 26.06 10.17
CA VAL A 276 21.24 26.22 10.69
C VAL A 276 22.23 25.54 9.74
N THR A 277 23.37 26.20 9.50
CA THR A 277 24.47 25.61 8.77
C THR A 277 25.44 25.04 9.79
N VAL A 278 25.79 23.76 9.63
CA VAL A 278 26.72 23.05 10.50
C VAL A 278 27.90 22.49 9.73
N ASP A 279 29.08 22.47 10.35
CA ASP A 279 30.32 21.96 9.74
C ASP A 279 31.17 21.23 10.81
N ASP A 280 31.55 19.98 10.50
CA ASP A 280 32.47 19.18 11.31
C ASP A 280 33.94 19.28 10.84
N GLY A 281 34.21 20.20 9.90
CA GLY A 281 35.52 20.39 9.26
C GLY A 281 35.65 19.66 7.92
N SER A 282 34.65 18.88 7.50
CA SER A 282 34.63 18.19 6.19
C SER A 282 33.96 19.02 5.11
N GLY A 283 33.15 20.01 5.48
CA GLY A 283 32.38 20.88 4.62
C GLY A 283 30.95 21.06 5.14
N PRO A 284 30.30 22.17 4.86
CA PRO A 284 29.03 22.53 5.51
C PRO A 284 27.82 21.76 4.98
N VAL A 285 26.82 21.54 5.85
CA VAL A 285 25.49 21.11 5.47
C VAL A 285 24.44 21.98 6.15
N THR A 286 23.31 22.19 5.49
CA THR A 286 22.15 22.89 6.08
C THR A 286 21.24 21.89 6.81
N VAL A 287 20.93 22.19 8.05
CA VAL A 287 19.88 21.54 8.83
C VAL A 287 18.64 22.40 8.75
N VAL A 288 17.53 21.87 8.27
CA VAL A 288 16.24 22.56 8.19
C VAL A 288 15.33 22.04 9.30
N ILE A 289 15.10 22.87 10.28
CA ILE A 289 14.22 22.59 11.42
C ILE A 289 12.83 23.06 11.05
N ASP A 290 11.98 22.10 10.73
CA ASP A 290 10.61 22.36 10.28
C ASP A 290 9.80 23.09 11.37
N SER A 291 8.96 24.01 10.96
CA SER A 291 8.10 24.82 11.85
C SER A 291 7.20 23.99 12.77
N VAL A 292 6.84 22.76 12.36
CA VAL A 292 6.08 21.80 13.18
C VAL A 292 6.81 21.45 14.49
N LEU A 293 8.15 21.47 14.49
CA LEU A 293 8.94 21.18 15.69
C LEU A 293 8.85 22.29 16.76
N ALA A 294 8.34 23.48 16.40
CA ALA A 294 8.19 24.63 17.29
C ALA A 294 9.46 24.94 18.11
N LEU A 295 10.65 24.72 17.53
CA LEU A 295 11.91 24.99 18.19
C LEU A 295 12.07 26.50 18.41
N ASN A 296 12.50 26.88 19.63
CA ASN A 296 12.90 28.25 19.86
C ASN A 296 14.22 28.53 19.08
N PRO A 297 14.25 29.50 18.16
CA PRO A 297 15.45 29.83 17.38
C PRO A 297 16.70 30.16 18.21
N THR A 298 16.52 30.63 19.45
CA THR A 298 17.65 30.94 20.34
C THR A 298 18.27 29.67 20.98
N ALA A 299 17.67 28.51 20.76
CA ALA A 299 18.18 27.25 21.33
C ALA A 299 19.35 26.65 20.51
N VAL A 300 19.59 27.12 19.30
CA VAL A 300 20.70 26.71 18.43
C VAL A 300 21.20 27.93 17.69
N VAL A 301 22.37 28.42 18.03
CA VAL A 301 22.94 29.67 17.50
C VAL A 301 24.38 29.46 16.99
N PRO A 302 24.90 30.33 16.12
CA PRO A 302 26.28 30.28 15.69
C PRO A 302 27.25 30.27 16.90
N GLY A 303 28.21 29.32 16.83
CA GLY A 303 29.18 29.06 17.88
C GLY A 303 28.85 27.85 18.76
N ASP A 304 27.63 27.35 18.73
CA ASP A 304 27.25 26.10 19.38
C ASP A 304 27.87 24.88 18.65
N SER A 305 27.97 23.77 19.37
CA SER A 305 28.23 22.46 18.79
C SER A 305 26.96 21.62 18.81
N LEU A 306 26.62 20.98 17.71
CA LEU A 306 25.37 20.29 17.50
C LEU A 306 25.58 18.82 17.14
N ARG A 307 24.89 17.92 17.83
CA ARG A 307 24.59 16.58 17.31
C ARG A 307 23.18 16.60 16.75
N VAL A 308 23.02 16.07 15.54
CA VAL A 308 21.73 16.04 14.88
C VAL A 308 21.47 14.70 14.19
N ASN A 309 20.28 14.15 14.43
CA ASN A 309 19.70 13.10 13.60
C ASN A 309 18.69 13.73 12.66
N GLY A 310 18.55 13.19 11.47
CA GLY A 310 17.54 13.72 10.53
C GLY A 310 17.49 12.90 9.25
N VAL A 311 16.44 13.11 8.49
CA VAL A 311 16.29 12.54 7.14
C VAL A 311 16.92 13.48 6.11
N LEU A 312 17.58 12.89 5.10
CA LEU A 312 18.18 13.64 4.01
C LEU A 312 17.16 13.91 2.91
N VAL A 313 16.98 15.19 2.57
CA VAL A 313 16.00 15.62 1.55
C VAL A 313 16.74 16.49 0.52
N PRO A 314 16.60 16.21 -0.80
CA PRO A 314 17.26 17.02 -1.83
C PRO A 314 16.65 18.42 -1.95
N THR A 315 17.50 19.40 -2.26
CA THR A 315 17.09 20.78 -2.51
C THR A 315 16.71 21.04 -3.97
N GLY A 316 16.82 20.04 -4.84
CA GLY A 316 16.61 20.17 -6.29
C GLY A 316 17.86 20.60 -7.08
N THR A 317 18.98 20.88 -6.42
CA THR A 317 20.23 21.39 -7.03
C THR A 317 21.40 20.41 -6.94
N GLY A 318 21.14 19.13 -6.63
CA GLY A 318 22.19 18.11 -6.42
C GLY A 318 22.87 18.21 -5.05
N SER A 319 22.27 18.92 -4.12
CA SER A 319 22.64 18.99 -2.71
C SER A 319 21.46 18.58 -1.84
N TRP A 320 21.75 18.15 -0.62
CA TRP A 320 20.77 17.70 0.37
C TRP A 320 20.81 18.58 1.62
N VAL A 321 19.66 18.64 2.29
CA VAL A 321 19.52 19.19 3.63
C VAL A 321 19.16 18.08 4.60
N LEU A 322 19.52 18.25 5.86
CA LEU A 322 19.15 17.36 6.94
C LEU A 322 17.94 17.90 7.68
N LYS A 323 16.85 17.12 7.75
CA LYS A 323 15.62 17.51 8.46
C LYS A 323 15.44 16.66 9.72
N PRO A 324 15.63 17.23 10.92
CA PRO A 324 15.27 16.57 12.19
C PRO A 324 13.77 16.27 12.23
N ARG A 325 13.39 15.18 12.89
CA ARG A 325 12.00 14.73 12.98
C ARG A 325 11.30 15.23 14.26
N ILE A 326 12.08 15.29 15.37
CA ILE A 326 11.61 15.67 16.70
C ILE A 326 12.69 16.48 17.39
N THR A 327 12.32 17.20 18.44
CA THR A 327 13.29 18.06 19.18
C THR A 327 14.44 17.26 19.81
N SER A 328 14.21 16.01 20.20
CA SER A 328 15.29 15.15 20.73
C SER A 328 16.28 14.65 19.68
N ASP A 329 16.01 14.86 18.40
CA ASP A 329 16.98 14.63 17.31
C ASP A 329 18.09 15.71 17.32
N LEU A 330 17.92 16.78 18.10
CA LEU A 330 18.88 17.87 18.26
C LEU A 330 19.46 17.83 19.68
N THR A 331 20.78 17.88 19.80
CA THR A 331 21.49 18.03 21.07
C THR A 331 22.56 19.08 20.91
N VAL A 332 22.45 20.15 21.67
CA VAL A 332 23.45 21.24 21.73
C VAL A 332 24.42 20.95 22.88
N PHE A 333 25.72 21.24 22.67
CA PHE A 333 26.78 21.05 23.64
C PHE A 333 27.41 22.37 24.04
#